data_75b18903b0df2e5d226d2f85bfac2726
#
_entry.id   75b18903b0df2e5d226d2f85bfac2726
#
_cell.length_a   1.000
_cell.length_b   1.000
_cell.length_c   1.000
_cell.angle_alpha   90.00
_cell.angle_beta   90.00
_cell.angle_gamma   90.00
#
_symmetry.space_group_name_H-M   'P 1'
#
loop_
_entity.id
_entity.type
_entity.pdbx_description
1 polymer ?
#
loop_
_entity_poly.entity_id
_entity_poly.type
_entity_poly.pdbx_seq_one_letter_code
_entity_poly.pdbx_strand_id
1 'polypeptide(L)'
;MKHSQRTTRRDFIAAASLTAGAPFISRLSWAAGSPLQKLQYAAIGVGGRGAADINSMSGHKKVQMVAAADVDSGECKKLKSKIAGVKTFSDWREMFQTMGK
;
A
#
# COMPACT_ATOMS: atom_id res chain seq x y z
N MET A 1 0.46 13.05 -45.21
CA MET A 1 0.32 11.67 -44.77
C MET A 1 0.58 11.57 -43.29
N LYS A 2 -0.39 11.12 -42.58
CA LYS A 2 -0.28 11.03 -41.12
C LYS A 2 0.47 9.79 -40.73
N HIS A 3 1.63 9.97 -40.17
CA HIS A 3 2.29 8.87 -39.50
C HIS A 3 1.56 8.61 -38.19
N SER A 4 0.95 7.45 -38.11
CA SER A 4 0.46 6.96 -36.86
C SER A 4 1.68 6.67 -35.99
N GLN A 5 2.08 7.62 -35.20
CA GLN A 5 3.12 7.38 -34.22
C GLN A 5 2.54 6.48 -33.14
N ARG A 6 3.01 5.26 -33.12
CA ARG A 6 2.70 4.38 -32.02
C ARG A 6 3.42 4.93 -30.79
N THR A 7 2.68 5.59 -29.95
CA THR A 7 3.20 6.01 -28.66
C THR A 7 3.53 4.76 -27.85
N THR A 8 4.78 4.58 -27.52
CA THR A 8 5.18 3.48 -26.64
C THR A 8 4.77 3.81 -25.21
N ARG A 9 4.68 2.77 -24.38
CA ARG A 9 4.42 2.97 -22.95
C ARG A 9 5.45 3.91 -22.32
N ARG A 10 6.69 3.79 -22.76
CA ARG A 10 7.78 4.64 -22.28
C ARG A 10 7.54 6.10 -22.64
N ASP A 11 7.15 6.36 -23.88
CA ASP A 11 6.87 7.72 -24.33
C ASP A 11 5.69 8.34 -23.60
N PHE A 12 4.66 7.55 -23.38
CA PHE A 12 3.49 8.00 -22.63
C PHE A 12 3.85 8.37 -21.20
N ILE A 13 4.62 7.54 -20.50
CA ILE A 13 5.04 7.79 -19.13
C ILE A 13 5.92 9.03 -19.06
N ALA A 14 6.87 9.18 -19.98
CA ALA A 14 7.73 10.35 -20.05
C ALA A 14 6.94 11.63 -20.29
N ALA A 15 6.01 11.60 -21.24
CA ALA A 15 5.16 12.75 -21.54
C ALA A 15 4.26 13.12 -20.36
N ALA A 16 3.64 12.15 -19.72
CA ALA A 16 2.80 12.39 -18.54
C ALA A 16 3.60 12.98 -17.39
N SER A 17 4.81 12.52 -17.17
CA SER A 17 5.68 13.05 -16.13
C SER A 17 6.10 14.48 -16.39
N LEU A 18 6.39 14.82 -17.63
CA LEU A 18 6.91 16.15 -18.01
C LEU A 18 5.82 17.20 -18.09
N THR A 19 4.61 16.83 -18.54
CA THR A 19 3.58 17.83 -18.88
C THR A 19 2.52 18.02 -17.79
N ALA A 20 2.03 16.94 -17.21
CA ALA A 20 0.93 17.02 -16.26
C ALA A 20 1.23 16.33 -14.93
N GLY A 21 2.02 15.29 -14.95
CA GLY A 21 2.28 14.48 -13.76
C GLY A 21 3.29 15.09 -12.80
N ALA A 22 4.29 15.81 -13.29
CA ALA A 22 5.37 16.29 -12.45
C ALA A 22 4.91 17.27 -11.35
N PRO A 23 4.11 18.31 -11.65
CA PRO A 23 3.60 19.20 -10.60
C PRO A 23 2.70 18.50 -9.61
N PHE A 24 1.89 17.56 -10.09
CA PHE A 24 0.99 16.78 -9.26
C PHE A 24 1.76 15.87 -8.31
N ILE A 25 2.77 15.17 -8.82
CA ILE A 25 3.62 14.28 -8.02
C ILE A 25 4.36 15.09 -6.95
N SER A 26 4.91 16.24 -7.30
CA SER A 26 5.58 17.12 -6.35
C SER A 26 4.62 17.58 -5.27
N ARG A 27 3.40 17.96 -5.66
CA ARG A 27 2.38 18.39 -4.72
C ARG A 27 1.97 17.25 -3.78
N LEU A 28 1.82 16.05 -4.29
CA LEU A 28 1.55 14.88 -3.46
C LEU A 28 2.67 14.62 -2.48
N SER A 29 3.91 14.73 -2.93
CA SER A 29 5.07 14.55 -2.06
C SER A 29 5.08 15.56 -0.93
N TRP A 30 4.76 16.80 -1.22
CA TRP A 30 4.68 17.84 -0.21
C TRP A 30 3.49 17.66 0.73
N ALA A 31 2.29 17.44 0.17
CA ALA A 31 1.09 17.25 0.94
C ALA A 31 1.15 16.03 1.84
N ALA A 32 1.79 14.98 1.37
CA ALA A 32 1.95 13.71 2.08
C ALA A 32 3.34 13.56 2.70
N GLY A 33 4.05 14.65 2.90
CA GLY A 33 5.43 14.62 3.37
C GLY A 33 5.65 13.71 4.56
N SER A 34 4.79 13.77 5.56
CA SER A 34 4.87 12.89 6.71
C SER A 34 4.47 11.44 6.38
N PRO A 35 3.31 11.19 5.75
CA PRO A 35 2.92 9.82 5.37
C PRO A 35 3.86 9.16 4.38
N LEU A 36 4.49 9.91 3.49
CA LEU A 36 5.43 9.37 2.51
C LEU A 36 6.74 8.91 3.13
N GLN A 37 7.00 9.23 4.37
CA GLN A 37 8.14 8.68 5.09
C GLN A 37 7.96 7.20 5.40
N LYS A 38 6.71 6.73 5.43
CA LYS A 38 6.38 5.34 5.68
C LYS A 38 5.39 4.82 4.65
N LEU A 39 5.74 3.73 4.01
CA LEU A 39 4.83 3.01 3.14
C LEU A 39 3.82 2.27 4.00
N GLN A 40 2.54 2.56 3.82
CA GLN A 40 1.48 1.85 4.51
C GLN A 40 1.11 0.60 3.73
N TYR A 41 0.94 -0.51 4.43
CA TYR A 41 0.55 -1.76 3.80
C TYR A 41 -0.50 -2.50 4.62
N ALA A 42 -1.22 -3.37 3.94
CA ALA A 42 -2.16 -4.28 4.56
C ALA A 42 -1.84 -5.71 4.15
N ALA A 43 -2.24 -6.67 4.97
CA ALA A 43 -1.98 -8.07 4.70
C ALA A 43 -3.27 -8.88 4.73
N ILE A 44 -3.37 -9.87 3.87
CA ILE A 44 -4.43 -10.85 3.85
C ILE A 44 -3.77 -12.20 4.15
N GLY A 45 -4.24 -12.86 5.21
CA GLY A 45 -3.59 -14.06 5.72
C GLY A 45 -2.41 -13.72 6.60
N VAL A 46 -2.60 -13.73 7.92
CA VAL A 46 -1.60 -13.25 8.88
C VAL A 46 -0.99 -14.35 9.73
N GLY A 47 -1.42 -15.59 9.51
CA GLY A 47 -0.86 -16.75 10.20
C GLY A 47 0.18 -17.48 9.35
N GLY A 48 0.95 -18.37 9.96
CA GLY A 48 1.91 -19.20 9.27
C GLY A 48 2.90 -18.42 8.41
N ARG A 49 2.90 -18.67 7.12
CA ARG A 49 3.81 -17.99 6.18
C ARG A 49 3.55 -16.48 6.14
N GLY A 50 2.28 -16.09 6.19
CA GLY A 50 1.93 -14.66 6.24
C GLY A 50 2.53 -13.96 7.45
N ALA A 51 2.55 -14.61 8.60
CA ALA A 51 3.18 -14.06 9.79
C ALA A 51 4.68 -13.84 9.60
N ALA A 52 5.35 -14.77 8.93
CA ALA A 52 6.78 -14.64 8.64
C ALA A 52 7.05 -13.45 7.73
N ASP A 53 6.24 -13.27 6.70
CA ASP A 53 6.37 -12.15 5.77
C ASP A 53 6.12 -10.81 6.48
N ILE A 54 5.10 -10.75 7.34
CA ILE A 54 4.80 -9.56 8.13
C ILE A 54 5.96 -9.21 9.07
N ASN A 55 6.53 -10.20 9.72
CA ASN A 55 7.67 -9.97 10.61
C ASN A 55 8.88 -9.40 9.85
N SER A 56 9.13 -9.91 8.65
CA SER A 56 10.20 -9.40 7.80
C SER A 56 9.97 -7.94 7.39
N MET A 57 8.75 -7.60 7.01
CA MET A 57 8.40 -6.24 6.63
C MET A 57 8.38 -5.28 7.81
N SER A 58 7.86 -5.72 8.94
CA SER A 58 7.70 -4.88 10.13
C SER A 58 9.02 -4.39 10.71
N GLY A 59 10.13 -5.09 10.43
CA GLY A 59 11.45 -4.64 10.84
C GLY A 59 11.97 -3.44 10.05
N HIS A 60 11.34 -3.09 8.96
CA HIS A 60 11.78 -1.98 8.12
C HIS A 60 11.22 -0.66 8.60
N LYS A 61 12.10 0.33 8.78
CA LYS A 61 11.70 1.64 9.34
C LYS A 61 10.72 2.44 8.47
N LYS A 62 10.68 2.16 7.17
CA LYS A 62 9.89 2.93 6.21
C LYS A 62 8.57 2.27 5.84
N VAL A 63 8.16 1.23 6.56
CA VAL A 63 6.87 0.59 6.32
C VAL A 63 6.05 0.58 7.60
N GLN A 64 4.74 0.66 7.44
CA GLN A 64 3.79 0.60 8.54
C GLN A 64 2.60 -0.23 8.14
N MET A 65 2.29 -1.25 8.93
CA MET A 65 1.09 -2.05 8.72
C MET A 65 -0.12 -1.33 9.29
N VAL A 66 -1.14 -1.13 8.47
CA VAL A 66 -2.33 -0.39 8.88
C VAL A 66 -3.56 -1.27 9.01
N ALA A 67 -3.61 -2.40 8.31
CA ALA A 67 -4.75 -3.29 8.32
C ALA A 67 -4.36 -4.72 8.03
N ALA A 68 -5.19 -5.65 8.48
CA ALA A 68 -5.01 -7.07 8.21
C ALA A 68 -6.36 -7.78 8.16
N ALA A 69 -6.45 -8.80 7.34
CA ALA A 69 -7.62 -9.65 7.26
C ALA A 69 -7.22 -11.11 7.36
N ASP A 70 -7.91 -11.85 8.21
CA ASP A 70 -7.75 -13.30 8.34
C ASP A 70 -9.05 -13.87 8.87
N VAL A 71 -9.42 -15.05 8.35
CA VAL A 71 -10.61 -15.76 8.83
C VAL A 71 -10.41 -16.29 10.23
N ASP A 72 -9.19 -16.45 10.68
CA ASP A 72 -8.85 -16.90 12.02
C ASP A 72 -8.73 -15.70 12.96
N SER A 73 -9.71 -15.54 13.85
CA SER A 73 -9.71 -14.45 14.83
C SER A 73 -8.56 -14.53 15.83
N GLY A 74 -8.07 -15.72 16.11
CA GLY A 74 -6.92 -15.92 16.99
C GLY A 74 -5.65 -15.32 16.39
N GLU A 75 -5.45 -15.49 15.09
CA GLU A 75 -4.30 -14.89 14.40
C GLU A 75 -4.39 -13.37 14.36
N CYS A 76 -5.59 -12.84 14.17
CA CYS A 76 -5.82 -11.40 14.24
C CYS A 76 -5.49 -10.84 15.63
N LYS A 77 -5.88 -11.52 16.69
CA LYS A 77 -5.56 -11.11 18.05
C LYS A 77 -4.06 -11.10 18.33
N LYS A 78 -3.36 -12.13 17.87
CA LYS A 78 -1.90 -12.19 17.99
C LYS A 78 -1.24 -11.00 17.29
N LEU A 79 -1.73 -10.67 16.09
CA LEU A 79 -1.20 -9.55 15.33
C LEU A 79 -1.43 -8.23 16.04
N LYS A 80 -2.63 -8.01 16.59
CA LYS A 80 -2.94 -6.80 17.33
C LYS A 80 -2.04 -6.59 18.54
N SER A 81 -1.63 -7.67 19.19
CA SER A 81 -0.72 -7.58 20.33
C SER A 81 0.70 -7.22 19.90
N LYS A 82 1.09 -7.54 18.68
CA LYS A 82 2.42 -7.23 18.14
C LYS A 82 2.50 -5.86 17.50
N ILE A 83 1.44 -5.45 16.80
CA ILE A 83 1.44 -4.21 16.03
C ILE A 83 0.29 -3.35 16.55
N ALA A 84 0.63 -2.32 17.29
CA ALA A 84 -0.35 -1.38 17.83
C ALA A 84 -1.00 -0.57 16.71
N GLY A 85 -2.30 -0.35 16.81
CA GLY A 85 -3.03 0.47 15.85
C GLY A 85 -3.46 -0.23 14.57
N VAL A 86 -3.10 -1.49 14.37
CA VAL A 86 -3.53 -2.24 13.19
C VAL A 86 -5.03 -2.54 13.29
N LYS A 87 -5.76 -2.33 12.20
CA LYS A 87 -7.17 -2.70 12.10
C LYS A 87 -7.28 -4.10 11.54
N THR A 88 -8.06 -4.95 12.20
CA THR A 88 -8.23 -6.33 11.78
C THR A 88 -9.65 -6.61 11.31
N PHE A 89 -9.75 -7.48 10.32
CA PHE A 89 -11.00 -7.85 9.66
C PHE A 89 -11.05 -9.35 9.49
N SER A 90 -12.24 -9.94 9.54
CA SER A 90 -12.42 -11.35 9.23
C SER A 90 -12.57 -11.60 7.72
N ASP A 91 -12.92 -10.57 6.96
CA ASP A 91 -13.11 -10.64 5.52
C ASP A 91 -12.28 -9.55 4.83
N TRP A 92 -11.44 -9.98 3.87
CA TRP A 92 -10.61 -9.04 3.12
C TRP A 92 -11.42 -8.03 2.30
N ARG A 93 -12.63 -8.40 1.89
CA ARG A 93 -13.51 -7.51 1.13
C ARG A 93 -13.94 -6.33 2.00
N GLU A 94 -14.30 -6.62 3.22
CA GLU A 94 -14.65 -5.60 4.22
C GLU A 94 -13.46 -4.69 4.51
N MET A 95 -12.28 -5.26 4.61
CA MET A 95 -11.05 -4.49 4.78
C MET A 95 -10.88 -3.49 3.63
N PHE A 96 -11.02 -3.93 2.38
CA PHE A 96 -10.89 -3.04 1.23
C PHE A 96 -11.96 -1.95 1.21
N GLN A 97 -13.18 -2.27 1.56
CA GLN A 97 -14.26 -1.28 1.63
C GLN A 97 -13.97 -0.19 2.66
N THR A 98 -13.43 -0.58 3.79
CA THR A 98 -13.15 0.33 4.90
C THR A 98 -11.88 1.15 4.66
N MET A 99 -10.83 0.51 4.20
CA MET A 99 -9.50 1.13 4.07
C MET A 99 -9.26 1.79 2.73
N GLY A 100 -10.02 1.42 1.71
CA GLY A 100 -9.85 1.92 0.35
C GLY A 100 -10.53 3.25 0.05
N LYS A 101 -11.10 3.88 1.05
CA LYS A 101 -11.78 5.17 0.89
C LYS A 101 -10.85 6.34 1.15
#